data_920e2711b6183404bad1c06e9949f291
#
_entry.id   920e2711b6183404bad1c06e9949f291
#
_cell.length_a   1.000
_cell.length_b   1.000
_cell.length_c   1.000
_cell.angle_alpha   90.00
_cell.angle_beta   90.00
_cell.angle_gamma   90.00
#
_symmetry.space_group_name_H-M   'P 1'
#
loop_
_entity.id
_entity.type
_entity.pdbx_description
1 polymer ?
#
loop_
_entity_poly.entity_id
_entity_poly.type
_entity_poly.pdbx_seq_one_letter_code
_entity_poly.pdbx_strand_id
1 'polypeptide(L)'
;EYDTAFFDKRSKFVHYRPLVAILNNLEFDHADIFPDVAAIQRQFHHLVRTVPRRGRLLVNGHDERLREVLAMGCWTPVERFGFDASFEWCARKLRDDGSAFAVVHCGREVGIVEWPLLGDHNVLNGLAALAACAAVGVDVAGILAALARFRSVKRRMEVVGTHAGITVYDDFAHHPTAIATTLAGLRAKVGDARIVVAMEPRSNSMRLGAHADALAPSLDVADAVVFLARPELPWDADKVIAAIRGDAQAVADADALVARLRALARAGDHVVVMSNG
;
A
#
# COMPACT_ATOMS: atom_id res chain seq x y z
N GLU A 1 5.42 -7.76 11.18
CA GLU A 1 6.60 -7.52 11.98
C GLU A 1 7.22 -8.81 12.48
N TYR A 2 8.51 -8.86 12.52
CA TYR A 2 9.34 -9.99 12.94
C TYR A 2 10.28 -9.56 14.07
N ASP A 3 11.19 -10.37 14.44
CA ASP A 3 12.14 -10.25 15.56
C ASP A 3 12.12 -8.94 16.37
N THR A 4 11.85 -9.04 17.66
CA THR A 4 11.86 -7.90 18.57
C THR A 4 13.29 -7.43 18.85
N ALA A 5 14.21 -8.37 19.08
CA ALA A 5 15.60 -8.11 19.40
C ALA A 5 16.46 -9.34 19.06
N PHE A 6 17.78 -9.19 19.13
CA PHE A 6 18.72 -10.28 18.88
C PHE A 6 18.42 -11.57 19.68
N PHE A 7 18.01 -11.43 20.93
CA PHE A 7 17.70 -12.54 21.83
C PHE A 7 16.19 -12.82 21.99
N ASP A 8 15.31 -12.01 21.38
CA ASP A 8 13.86 -12.23 21.36
C ASP A 8 13.38 -12.33 19.91
N LYS A 9 13.22 -13.56 19.43
CA LYS A 9 12.81 -13.89 18.07
C LYS A 9 11.29 -13.91 17.87
N ARG A 10 10.51 -13.50 18.88
CA ARG A 10 9.08 -13.36 18.74
C ARG A 10 8.76 -12.08 17.95
N SER A 11 7.61 -12.08 17.28
CA SER A 11 7.07 -10.88 16.65
C SER A 11 6.90 -9.75 17.68
N LYS A 12 7.22 -8.53 17.30
CA LYS A 12 6.97 -7.31 18.09
C LYS A 12 5.53 -7.18 18.55
N PHE A 13 4.58 -7.77 17.84
CA PHE A 13 3.15 -7.76 18.15
C PHE A 13 2.83 -8.19 19.58
N VAL A 14 3.57 -9.16 20.13
CA VAL A 14 3.31 -9.67 21.49
C VAL A 14 3.62 -8.66 22.59
N HIS A 15 4.41 -7.63 22.28
CA HIS A 15 4.84 -6.60 23.24
C HIS A 15 3.92 -5.38 23.24
N TYR A 16 3.17 -5.11 22.15
CA TYR A 16 2.36 -3.90 22.01
C TYR A 16 1.15 -3.89 22.93
N ARG A 17 0.50 -5.04 23.14
CA ARG A 17 -0.71 -5.19 23.99
C ARG A 17 -1.72 -4.06 23.78
N PRO A 18 -2.16 -3.79 22.55
CA PRO A 18 -2.99 -2.65 22.24
C PRO A 18 -4.39 -2.81 22.79
N LEU A 19 -5.04 -1.69 23.12
CA LEU A 19 -6.48 -1.64 23.39
C LEU A 19 -7.28 -1.63 22.08
N VAL A 20 -6.77 -0.94 21.07
CA VAL A 20 -7.33 -0.89 19.71
C VAL A 20 -6.23 -1.29 18.73
N ALA A 21 -6.53 -2.21 17.82
CA ALA A 21 -5.60 -2.61 16.77
C ALA A 21 -6.28 -2.58 15.40
N ILE A 22 -5.55 -2.07 14.40
CA ILE A 22 -5.93 -2.11 13.00
C ILE A 22 -5.24 -3.32 12.35
N LEU A 23 -6.01 -4.17 11.69
CA LEU A 23 -5.54 -5.22 10.80
C LEU A 23 -5.87 -4.77 9.37
N ASN A 24 -4.89 -4.20 8.69
CA ASN A 24 -5.12 -3.49 7.42
C ASN A 24 -5.08 -4.43 6.22
N ASN A 25 -4.01 -5.22 6.08
CA ASN A 25 -3.87 -6.26 5.08
C ASN A 25 -2.86 -7.30 5.54
N LEU A 26 -2.93 -8.50 4.96
CA LEU A 26 -1.99 -9.58 5.22
C LEU A 26 -1.57 -10.21 3.90
N GLU A 27 -0.31 -10.01 3.54
CA GLU A 27 0.29 -10.57 2.33
C GLU A 27 1.59 -11.29 2.65
N PHE A 28 2.07 -12.13 1.72
CA PHE A 28 3.37 -12.75 1.85
C PHE A 28 4.45 -11.71 1.59
N ASP A 29 5.28 -11.49 2.57
CA ASP A 29 6.49 -10.68 2.47
C ASP A 29 7.54 -11.21 3.48
N HIS A 30 8.71 -10.61 3.51
CA HIS A 30 9.82 -11.07 4.37
C HIS A 30 10.14 -12.56 4.15
N ALA A 31 10.33 -12.94 2.89
CA ALA A 31 10.65 -14.31 2.48
C ALA A 31 11.97 -14.84 3.07
N ASP A 32 12.82 -13.97 3.58
CA ASP A 32 14.03 -14.27 4.33
C ASP A 32 13.75 -14.80 5.75
N ILE A 33 12.53 -14.60 6.27
CA ILE A 33 12.16 -14.95 7.65
C ILE A 33 10.96 -15.90 7.70
N PHE A 34 9.94 -15.66 6.88
CA PHE A 34 8.72 -16.46 6.87
C PHE A 34 8.69 -17.41 5.66
N PRO A 35 8.49 -18.72 5.89
CA PRO A 35 8.43 -19.70 4.80
C PRO A 35 7.12 -19.60 3.99
N ASP A 36 6.04 -19.14 4.60
CA ASP A 36 4.72 -19.10 3.98
C ASP A 36 3.79 -18.08 4.66
N VAL A 37 2.64 -17.85 4.03
CA VAL A 37 1.58 -16.97 4.55
C VAL A 37 1.05 -17.45 5.89
N ALA A 38 0.95 -18.76 6.11
CA ALA A 38 0.43 -19.32 7.36
C ALA A 38 1.33 -18.99 8.55
N ALA A 39 2.65 -18.87 8.33
CA ALA A 39 3.58 -18.41 9.35
C ALA A 39 3.29 -16.95 9.75
N ILE A 40 2.98 -16.08 8.78
CA ILE A 40 2.61 -14.68 9.03
C ILE A 40 1.24 -14.62 9.73
N GLN A 41 0.26 -15.39 9.29
CA GLN A 41 -1.06 -15.46 9.93
C GLN A 41 -0.98 -15.85 11.41
N ARG A 42 -0.08 -16.77 11.77
CA ARG A 42 0.18 -17.11 13.18
C ARG A 42 0.67 -15.90 13.99
N GLN A 43 1.52 -15.04 13.41
CA GLN A 43 1.97 -13.84 14.10
C GLN A 43 0.82 -12.82 14.28
N PHE A 44 -0.03 -12.65 13.27
CA PHE A 44 -1.24 -11.83 13.39
C PHE A 44 -2.20 -12.40 14.44
N HIS A 45 -2.37 -13.71 14.50
CA HIS A 45 -3.19 -14.33 15.54
C HIS A 45 -2.60 -14.11 16.95
N HIS A 46 -1.27 -14.11 17.09
CA HIS A 46 -0.65 -13.72 18.36
C HIS A 46 -1.01 -12.28 18.75
N LEU A 47 -1.04 -11.33 17.81
CA LEU A 47 -1.53 -9.97 18.08
C LEU A 47 -3.00 -9.97 18.50
N VAL A 48 -3.88 -10.63 17.76
CA VAL A 48 -5.30 -10.73 18.07
C VAL A 48 -5.52 -11.18 19.51
N ARG A 49 -4.79 -12.19 19.97
CA ARG A 49 -4.86 -12.71 21.34
C ARG A 49 -4.39 -11.75 22.43
N THR A 50 -3.59 -10.73 22.07
CA THR A 50 -3.11 -9.73 23.05
C THR A 50 -4.11 -8.60 23.29
N VAL A 51 -5.05 -8.41 22.39
CA VAL A 51 -6.09 -7.36 22.50
C VAL A 51 -7.17 -7.83 23.49
N PRO A 52 -7.46 -7.06 24.56
CA PRO A 52 -8.40 -7.48 25.59
C PRO A 52 -9.85 -7.41 25.10
N ARG A 53 -10.77 -8.16 25.75
CA ARG A 53 -12.21 -8.17 25.42
C ARG A 53 -12.88 -6.80 25.45
N ARG A 54 -12.36 -5.86 26.23
CA ARG A 54 -12.82 -4.45 26.28
C ARG A 54 -12.26 -3.59 25.16
N GLY A 55 -11.33 -4.15 24.36
CA GLY A 55 -10.69 -3.46 23.24
C GLY A 55 -11.51 -3.54 21.96
N ARG A 56 -10.86 -3.21 20.85
CA ARG A 56 -11.45 -3.24 19.51
C ARG A 56 -10.43 -3.69 18.48
N LEU A 57 -10.87 -4.57 17.59
CA LEU A 57 -10.14 -4.90 16.36
C LEU A 57 -10.85 -4.24 15.19
N LEU A 58 -10.11 -3.45 14.42
CA LEU A 58 -10.57 -2.83 13.20
C LEU A 58 -9.92 -3.59 12.04
N VAL A 59 -10.72 -4.27 11.24
CA VAL A 59 -10.24 -5.26 10.28
C VAL A 59 -10.69 -4.90 8.88
N ASN A 60 -9.77 -4.90 7.93
CA ASN A 60 -10.14 -4.77 6.53
C ASN A 60 -11.03 -5.96 6.13
N GLY A 61 -12.30 -5.68 5.86
CA GLY A 61 -13.29 -6.69 5.56
C GLY A 61 -13.11 -7.39 4.21
N HIS A 62 -12.26 -6.83 3.33
CA HIS A 62 -11.94 -7.43 2.03
C HIS A 62 -10.77 -8.41 2.08
N ASP A 63 -10.03 -8.47 3.18
CA ASP A 63 -8.87 -9.35 3.31
C ASP A 63 -9.27 -10.72 3.86
N GLU A 64 -9.29 -11.71 2.97
CA GLU A 64 -9.65 -13.09 3.29
C GLU A 64 -8.67 -13.71 4.30
N ARG A 65 -7.38 -13.40 4.20
CA ARG A 65 -6.35 -13.95 5.11
C ARG A 65 -6.52 -13.42 6.53
N LEU A 66 -6.98 -12.18 6.69
CA LEU A 66 -7.35 -11.64 8.00
C LEU A 66 -8.60 -12.32 8.55
N ARG A 67 -9.58 -12.65 7.70
CA ARG A 67 -10.74 -13.45 8.11
C ARG A 67 -10.32 -14.82 8.64
N GLU A 68 -9.37 -15.49 7.97
CA GLU A 68 -8.79 -16.76 8.41
C GLU A 68 -8.07 -16.62 9.76
N VAL A 69 -7.32 -15.53 9.97
CA VAL A 69 -6.67 -15.22 11.26
C VAL A 69 -7.69 -15.10 12.38
N LEU A 70 -8.82 -14.41 12.16
CA LEU A 70 -9.87 -14.28 13.16
C LEU A 70 -10.55 -15.63 13.45
N ALA A 71 -10.68 -16.50 12.44
CA ALA A 71 -11.24 -17.85 12.60
C ALA A 71 -10.36 -18.77 13.48
N MET A 72 -9.06 -18.48 13.63
CA MET A 72 -8.20 -19.20 14.60
C MET A 72 -8.60 -18.95 16.05
N GLY A 73 -9.44 -17.95 16.32
CA GLY A 73 -9.97 -17.56 17.61
C GLY A 73 -9.82 -16.06 17.89
N CYS A 74 -10.95 -15.42 18.13
CA CYS A 74 -11.01 -14.00 18.48
C CYS A 74 -12.02 -13.78 19.60
N TRP A 75 -11.64 -13.05 20.64
CA TRP A 75 -12.46 -12.77 21.82
C TRP A 75 -12.73 -11.29 22.01
N THR A 76 -12.16 -10.46 21.14
CA THR A 76 -12.30 -9.02 21.13
C THR A 76 -13.36 -8.62 20.10
N PRO A 77 -14.23 -7.64 20.38
CA PRO A 77 -15.15 -7.12 19.39
C PRO A 77 -14.43 -6.65 18.12
N VAL A 78 -14.96 -7.03 16.96
CA VAL A 78 -14.43 -6.72 15.65
C VAL A 78 -15.37 -5.75 14.94
N GLU A 79 -14.81 -4.70 14.34
CA GLU A 79 -15.49 -3.85 13.37
C GLU A 79 -14.73 -3.95 12.05
N ARG A 80 -15.45 -4.20 10.97
CA ARG A 80 -14.86 -4.28 9.63
C ARG A 80 -14.92 -2.92 8.97
N PHE A 81 -13.89 -2.64 8.20
CA PHE A 81 -13.87 -1.45 7.35
C PHE A 81 -13.58 -1.82 5.89
N GLY A 82 -14.10 -1.02 4.96
CA GLY A 82 -13.91 -1.26 3.53
C GLY A 82 -14.88 -0.46 2.66
N PHE A 83 -15.12 -0.96 1.46
CA PHE A 83 -16.06 -0.36 0.51
C PHE A 83 -17.43 -1.04 0.50
N ASP A 84 -17.57 -2.18 1.17
CA ASP A 84 -18.84 -2.90 1.25
C ASP A 84 -19.77 -2.24 2.29
N ALA A 85 -21.00 -1.95 1.87
CA ALA A 85 -22.01 -1.30 2.72
C ALA A 85 -22.43 -2.16 3.92
N SER A 86 -22.14 -3.45 3.92
CA SER A 86 -22.39 -4.36 5.06
C SER A 86 -21.38 -4.24 6.19
N PHE A 87 -20.27 -3.51 5.99
CA PHE A 87 -19.26 -3.31 7.01
C PHE A 87 -19.65 -2.18 7.96
N GLU A 88 -19.19 -2.27 9.19
CA GLU A 88 -19.45 -1.28 10.23
C GLU A 88 -18.94 0.12 9.81
N TRP A 89 -17.78 0.17 9.16
CA TRP A 89 -17.19 1.37 8.57
C TRP A 89 -17.05 1.20 7.06
N CYS A 90 -17.80 1.99 6.29
CA CYS A 90 -17.77 1.92 4.83
C CYS A 90 -17.35 3.26 4.24
N ALA A 91 -16.49 3.21 3.22
CA ALA A 91 -16.19 4.37 2.38
C ALA A 91 -16.95 4.24 1.04
N ARG A 92 -17.64 5.31 0.65
CA ARG A 92 -18.25 5.45 -0.67
C ARG A 92 -17.50 6.54 -1.44
N LYS A 93 -16.74 6.15 -2.46
CA LYS A 93 -15.96 7.10 -3.26
C LYS A 93 -16.89 8.13 -3.93
N LEU A 94 -16.49 9.38 -3.91
CA LEU A 94 -17.11 10.51 -4.62
C LEU A 94 -16.26 10.93 -5.83
N ARG A 95 -14.97 10.57 -5.82
CA ARG A 95 -14.06 10.66 -6.97
C ARG A 95 -13.34 9.33 -7.16
N ASP A 96 -13.18 8.89 -8.38
CA ASP A 96 -12.60 7.59 -8.71
C ASP A 96 -11.14 7.46 -8.25
N ASP A 97 -10.40 8.57 -8.21
CA ASP A 97 -9.02 8.62 -7.74
C ASP A 97 -8.86 8.49 -6.21
N GLY A 98 -9.97 8.44 -5.44
CA GLY A 98 -9.95 8.33 -3.98
C GLY A 98 -9.68 9.65 -3.25
N SER A 99 -9.56 10.78 -3.97
CA SER A 99 -9.33 12.11 -3.36
C SER A 99 -10.57 12.68 -2.66
N ALA A 100 -11.75 12.08 -2.83
CA ALA A 100 -12.96 12.42 -2.10
C ALA A 100 -13.82 11.17 -1.87
N PHE A 101 -14.29 10.98 -0.63
CA PHE A 101 -15.18 9.88 -0.26
C PHE A 101 -16.08 10.25 0.92
N ALA A 102 -17.31 9.72 0.92
CA ALA A 102 -18.20 9.74 2.06
C ALA A 102 -17.86 8.60 3.04
N VAL A 103 -17.88 8.90 4.32
CA VAL A 103 -17.72 7.91 5.40
C VAL A 103 -19.08 7.51 5.92
N VAL A 104 -19.34 6.23 5.96
CA VAL A 104 -20.58 5.64 6.48
C VAL A 104 -20.23 4.76 7.69
N HIS A 105 -20.90 4.98 8.81
CA HIS A 105 -20.80 4.15 10.01
C HIS A 105 -22.14 3.51 10.33
N CYS A 106 -22.17 2.18 10.37
CA CYS A 106 -23.39 1.40 10.63
C CYS A 106 -24.58 1.84 9.76
N GLY A 107 -24.34 2.03 8.46
CA GLY A 107 -25.35 2.41 7.47
C GLY A 107 -25.72 3.91 7.46
N ARG A 108 -25.15 4.74 8.34
CA ARG A 108 -25.39 6.18 8.38
C ARG A 108 -24.17 6.96 7.90
N GLU A 109 -24.36 7.86 6.94
CA GLU A 109 -23.30 8.79 6.53
C GLU A 109 -22.96 9.74 7.69
N VAL A 110 -21.66 9.79 8.05
CA VAL A 110 -21.16 10.61 9.17
C VAL A 110 -20.32 11.80 8.70
N GLY A 111 -19.99 11.85 7.40
CA GLY A 111 -19.35 13.00 6.77
C GLY A 111 -18.54 12.63 5.54
N ILE A 112 -17.85 13.63 5.01
CA ILE A 112 -17.05 13.52 3.77
C ILE A 112 -15.62 13.90 4.08
N VAL A 113 -14.68 13.16 3.46
CA VAL A 113 -13.26 13.48 3.43
C VAL A 113 -12.89 13.92 2.02
N GLU A 114 -12.27 15.09 1.90
CA GLU A 114 -11.60 15.55 0.69
C GLU A 114 -10.12 15.83 1.04
N TRP A 115 -9.22 15.22 0.32
CA TRP A 115 -7.79 15.29 0.60
C TRP A 115 -6.93 15.14 -0.66
N PRO A 116 -5.59 15.39 -0.60
CA PRO A 116 -4.73 15.26 -1.77
C PRO A 116 -4.27 13.83 -2.07
N LEU A 117 -4.60 12.83 -1.21
CA LEU A 117 -4.13 11.46 -1.38
C LEU A 117 -4.91 10.74 -2.47
N LEU A 118 -4.27 9.79 -3.13
CA LEU A 118 -4.81 9.03 -4.25
C LEU A 118 -4.87 7.54 -3.93
N GLY A 119 -5.81 6.86 -4.58
CA GLY A 119 -5.93 5.41 -4.57
C GLY A 119 -6.76 4.85 -3.41
N ASP A 120 -7.37 3.72 -3.69
CA ASP A 120 -8.25 3.01 -2.76
C ASP A 120 -7.55 2.61 -1.45
N HIS A 121 -6.26 2.28 -1.52
CA HIS A 121 -5.47 1.96 -0.33
C HIS A 121 -5.39 3.13 0.66
N ASN A 122 -5.31 4.38 0.18
CA ASN A 122 -5.32 5.55 1.06
C ASN A 122 -6.71 5.79 1.64
N VAL A 123 -7.78 5.59 0.86
CA VAL A 123 -9.16 5.64 1.38
C VAL A 123 -9.33 4.65 2.53
N LEU A 124 -8.87 3.40 2.36
CA LEU A 124 -8.93 2.37 3.40
C LEU A 124 -8.08 2.75 4.62
N ASN A 125 -6.87 3.27 4.42
CA ASN A 125 -6.01 3.74 5.50
C ASN A 125 -6.68 4.88 6.30
N GLY A 126 -7.28 5.85 5.61
CA GLY A 126 -8.02 6.94 6.26
C GLY A 126 -9.24 6.46 7.03
N LEU A 127 -10.00 5.53 6.46
CA LEU A 127 -11.15 4.92 7.09
C LEU A 127 -10.76 4.13 8.34
N ALA A 128 -9.69 3.34 8.27
CA ALA A 128 -9.14 2.59 9.40
C ALA A 128 -8.66 3.51 10.53
N ALA A 129 -7.94 4.59 10.18
CA ALA A 129 -7.48 5.58 11.14
C ALA A 129 -8.66 6.29 11.82
N LEU A 130 -9.71 6.66 11.05
CA LEU A 130 -10.92 7.26 11.57
C LEU A 130 -11.62 6.32 12.56
N ALA A 131 -11.83 5.07 12.17
CA ALA A 131 -12.44 4.05 13.01
C ALA A 131 -11.64 3.82 14.31
N ALA A 132 -10.30 3.82 14.23
CA ALA A 132 -9.45 3.66 15.42
C ALA A 132 -9.57 4.84 16.38
N CYS A 133 -9.59 6.06 15.87
CA CYS A 133 -9.79 7.25 16.69
C CYS A 133 -11.18 7.28 17.33
N ALA A 134 -12.22 6.91 16.58
CA ALA A 134 -13.58 6.80 17.11
C ALA A 134 -13.68 5.73 18.20
N ALA A 135 -13.01 4.59 18.06
CA ALA A 135 -12.98 3.51 19.03
C ALA A 135 -12.35 3.93 20.39
N VAL A 136 -11.54 4.97 20.42
CA VAL A 136 -10.98 5.56 21.66
C VAL A 136 -11.72 6.82 22.11
N GLY A 137 -12.88 7.12 21.51
CA GLY A 137 -13.77 8.19 21.96
C GLY A 137 -13.46 9.57 21.39
N VAL A 138 -12.65 9.68 20.33
CA VAL A 138 -12.44 10.95 19.63
C VAL A 138 -13.69 11.28 18.80
N ASP A 139 -14.10 12.55 18.83
CA ASP A 139 -15.24 13.02 18.04
C ASP A 139 -15.01 12.88 16.53
N VAL A 140 -16.00 12.28 15.84
CA VAL A 140 -15.90 11.97 14.41
C VAL A 140 -15.74 13.23 13.56
N ALA A 141 -16.43 14.33 13.89
CA ALA A 141 -16.29 15.58 13.13
C ALA A 141 -14.85 16.14 13.22
N GLY A 142 -14.24 16.05 14.40
CA GLY A 142 -12.85 16.43 14.62
C GLY A 142 -11.89 15.57 13.81
N ILE A 143 -12.15 14.25 13.71
CA ILE A 143 -11.32 13.32 12.93
C ILE A 143 -11.42 13.62 11.43
N LEU A 144 -12.64 13.82 10.92
CA LEU A 144 -12.87 14.19 9.51
C LEU A 144 -12.12 15.47 9.13
N ALA A 145 -12.22 16.50 10.00
CA ALA A 145 -11.49 17.75 9.79
C ALA A 145 -9.95 17.57 9.83
N ALA A 146 -9.44 16.62 10.61
CA ALA A 146 -8.02 16.29 10.65
C ALA A 146 -7.56 15.57 9.39
N LEU A 147 -8.34 14.59 8.89
CA LEU A 147 -8.06 13.87 7.65
C LEU A 147 -8.02 14.82 6.45
N ALA A 148 -8.94 15.79 6.35
CA ALA A 148 -8.95 16.78 5.28
C ALA A 148 -7.66 17.65 5.25
N ARG A 149 -6.99 17.82 6.39
CA ARG A 149 -5.72 18.56 6.51
C ARG A 149 -4.48 17.66 6.48
N PHE A 150 -4.67 16.33 6.40
CA PHE A 150 -3.57 15.39 6.43
C PHE A 150 -2.68 15.56 5.20
N ARG A 151 -1.40 15.71 5.44
CA ARG A 151 -0.35 15.72 4.41
C ARG A 151 0.30 14.34 4.39
N SER A 152 0.50 13.81 3.20
CA SER A 152 1.17 12.51 3.04
C SER A 152 2.56 12.51 3.69
N VAL A 153 3.05 11.32 3.98
CA VAL A 153 4.46 11.13 4.37
C VAL A 153 5.35 11.18 3.13
N LYS A 154 6.64 11.45 3.34
CA LYS A 154 7.64 11.43 2.27
C LYS A 154 7.62 10.09 1.52
N ARG A 155 7.89 10.16 0.22
CA ARG A 155 7.99 8.98 -0.64
C ARG A 155 6.69 8.14 -0.69
N ARG A 156 5.53 8.79 -0.64
CA ARG A 156 4.20 8.19 -0.88
C ARG A 156 3.47 9.04 -1.90
N MET A 157 3.76 8.80 -3.19
CA MET A 157 3.34 9.64 -4.32
C MET A 157 3.68 11.13 -4.07
N GLU A 158 4.84 11.37 -3.46
CA GLU A 158 5.34 12.71 -3.21
C GLU A 158 5.66 13.39 -4.54
N VAL A 159 5.02 14.53 -4.81
CA VAL A 159 5.36 15.33 -5.99
C VAL A 159 6.72 16.01 -5.74
N VAL A 160 7.75 15.51 -6.39
CA VAL A 160 9.11 16.08 -6.31
C VAL A 160 9.16 17.42 -7.03
N GLY A 161 8.44 17.55 -8.14
CA GLY A 161 8.33 18.78 -8.90
C GLY A 161 7.68 18.57 -10.26
N THR A 162 7.42 19.71 -10.93
CA THR A 162 6.96 19.74 -12.32
C THR A 162 7.91 20.60 -13.12
N HIS A 163 8.49 20.05 -14.20
CA HIS A 163 9.41 20.75 -15.08
C HIS A 163 9.06 20.46 -16.55
N ALA A 164 9.01 21.49 -17.37
CA ALA A 164 8.68 21.38 -18.80
C ALA A 164 7.37 20.59 -19.07
N GLY A 165 6.38 20.69 -18.18
CA GLY A 165 5.12 19.96 -18.29
C GLY A 165 5.18 18.48 -17.86
N ILE A 166 6.31 18.01 -17.31
CA ILE A 166 6.50 16.66 -16.78
C ILE A 166 6.38 16.74 -15.26
N THR A 167 5.49 15.94 -14.67
CA THR A 167 5.36 15.82 -13.21
C THR A 167 6.10 14.59 -12.71
N VAL A 168 6.99 14.78 -11.73
CA VAL A 168 7.80 13.70 -11.15
C VAL A 168 7.33 13.40 -9.73
N TYR A 169 7.11 12.10 -9.46
CA TYR A 169 6.71 11.56 -8.17
C TYR A 169 7.80 10.65 -7.60
N ASP A 170 7.98 10.67 -6.29
CA ASP A 170 8.76 9.68 -5.53
C ASP A 170 7.81 8.79 -4.72
N ASP A 171 7.96 7.48 -4.89
CA ASP A 171 7.16 6.48 -4.17
C ASP A 171 8.01 5.33 -3.63
N PHE A 172 7.69 4.89 -2.43
CA PHE A 172 8.39 3.80 -1.74
C PHE A 172 7.87 2.40 -2.12
N ALA A 173 6.88 2.30 -3.01
CA ALA A 173 6.28 1.02 -3.39
C ALA A 173 7.35 0.05 -3.91
N HIS A 174 7.42 -1.12 -3.30
CA HIS A 174 8.37 -2.19 -3.61
C HIS A 174 7.75 -3.58 -3.50
N HIS A 175 6.46 -3.69 -3.25
CA HIS A 175 5.67 -4.91 -3.28
C HIS A 175 4.66 -4.81 -4.43
N PRO A 176 4.39 -5.89 -5.22
CA PRO A 176 3.50 -5.83 -6.38
C PRO A 176 2.13 -5.19 -6.10
N THR A 177 1.49 -5.54 -4.98
CA THR A 177 0.21 -4.93 -4.59
C THR A 177 0.35 -3.42 -4.37
N ALA A 178 1.42 -2.97 -3.71
CA ALA A 178 1.65 -1.54 -3.49
C ALA A 178 1.91 -0.80 -4.81
N ILE A 179 2.68 -1.39 -5.73
CA ILE A 179 2.93 -0.85 -7.07
C ILE A 179 1.60 -0.71 -7.82
N ALA A 180 0.82 -1.78 -7.92
CA ALA A 180 -0.43 -1.81 -8.64
C ALA A 180 -1.45 -0.78 -8.10
N THR A 181 -1.62 -0.73 -6.76
CA THR A 181 -2.59 0.19 -6.14
C THR A 181 -2.17 1.66 -6.25
N THR A 182 -0.87 1.95 -6.16
CA THR A 182 -0.31 3.30 -6.35
C THR A 182 -0.54 3.76 -7.80
N LEU A 183 -0.18 2.92 -8.78
CA LEU A 183 -0.35 3.25 -10.19
C LEU A 183 -1.83 3.36 -10.60
N ALA A 184 -2.71 2.51 -10.07
CA ALA A 184 -4.15 2.61 -10.30
C ALA A 184 -4.71 3.94 -9.78
N GLY A 185 -4.30 4.37 -8.59
CA GLY A 185 -4.68 5.68 -8.04
C GLY A 185 -4.20 6.85 -8.89
N LEU A 186 -2.96 6.78 -9.40
CA LEU A 186 -2.44 7.80 -10.32
C LEU A 186 -3.21 7.80 -11.64
N ARG A 187 -3.47 6.63 -12.24
CA ARG A 187 -4.23 6.50 -13.49
C ARG A 187 -5.63 7.09 -13.37
N ALA A 188 -6.32 6.82 -12.26
CA ALA A 188 -7.63 7.42 -11.98
C ALA A 188 -7.56 8.96 -11.87
N LYS A 189 -6.44 9.50 -11.42
CA LYS A 189 -6.20 10.94 -11.32
C LYS A 189 -5.90 11.59 -12.66
N VAL A 190 -5.04 10.97 -13.48
CA VAL A 190 -4.48 11.60 -14.67
C VAL A 190 -5.21 11.21 -15.98
N GLY A 191 -6.16 10.27 -15.90
CA GLY A 191 -6.91 9.80 -17.06
C GLY A 191 -6.00 9.16 -18.11
N ASP A 192 -6.05 9.64 -19.34
CA ASP A 192 -5.27 9.11 -20.47
C ASP A 192 -3.84 9.67 -20.55
N ALA A 193 -3.42 10.54 -19.62
CA ALA A 193 -2.07 11.06 -19.61
C ALA A 193 -1.05 9.92 -19.37
N ARG A 194 0.10 10.02 -20.02
CA ARG A 194 1.09 8.96 -20.01
C ARG A 194 1.79 8.82 -18.67
N ILE A 195 1.87 7.58 -18.16
CA ILE A 195 2.58 7.21 -16.92
C ILE A 195 3.87 6.48 -17.29
N VAL A 196 5.00 7.01 -16.88
CA VAL A 196 6.33 6.42 -17.02
C VAL A 196 6.84 6.00 -15.66
N VAL A 197 7.20 4.73 -15.48
CA VAL A 197 7.69 4.21 -14.20
C VAL A 197 9.19 3.94 -14.28
N ALA A 198 9.94 4.45 -13.31
CA ALA A 198 11.30 4.05 -13.02
C ALA A 198 11.28 3.09 -11.82
N MET A 199 11.65 1.83 -12.00
CA MET A 199 11.52 0.79 -10.97
C MET A 199 12.87 0.22 -10.58
N GLU A 200 13.18 0.18 -9.27
CA GLU A 200 14.32 -0.53 -8.71
C GLU A 200 13.86 -1.62 -7.73
N PRO A 201 14.09 -2.91 -8.00
CA PRO A 201 13.79 -4.01 -7.07
C PRO A 201 14.87 -4.11 -6.01
N ARG A 202 14.67 -3.52 -4.84
CA ARG A 202 15.71 -3.39 -3.81
C ARG A 202 15.40 -4.09 -2.48
N SER A 203 14.12 -4.32 -2.12
CA SER A 203 13.77 -5.03 -0.89
C SER A 203 14.27 -6.47 -0.90
N ASN A 204 14.45 -7.08 0.28
CA ASN A 204 14.92 -8.46 0.38
C ASN A 204 14.04 -9.42 -0.40
N SER A 205 12.71 -9.35 -0.26
CA SER A 205 11.78 -10.21 -0.99
C SER A 205 11.87 -10.01 -2.51
N MET A 206 11.99 -8.76 -2.97
CA MET A 206 12.17 -8.45 -4.39
C MET A 206 13.51 -8.96 -4.91
N ARG A 207 14.60 -8.77 -4.16
CA ARG A 207 15.93 -9.29 -4.52
C ARG A 207 15.97 -10.80 -4.57
N LEU A 208 15.26 -11.49 -3.67
CA LEU A 208 15.16 -12.97 -3.69
C LEU A 208 14.25 -13.50 -4.80
N GLY A 209 13.54 -12.64 -5.53
CA GLY A 209 12.63 -13.05 -6.60
C GLY A 209 11.31 -13.62 -6.11
N ALA A 210 10.97 -13.47 -4.81
CA ALA A 210 9.74 -14.01 -4.24
C ALA A 210 8.47 -13.46 -4.92
N HIS A 211 8.57 -12.33 -5.59
CA HIS A 211 7.47 -11.65 -6.28
C HIS A 211 7.69 -11.49 -7.79
N ALA A 212 8.68 -12.16 -8.39
CA ALA A 212 9.04 -11.99 -9.80
C ALA A 212 7.84 -12.16 -10.75
N ASP A 213 7.03 -13.20 -10.53
CA ASP A 213 5.86 -13.50 -11.38
C ASP A 213 4.73 -12.45 -11.23
N ALA A 214 4.63 -11.78 -10.11
CA ALA A 214 3.60 -10.76 -9.83
C ALA A 214 4.06 -9.34 -10.23
N LEU A 215 5.36 -9.14 -10.49
CA LEU A 215 5.93 -7.82 -10.71
C LEU A 215 5.47 -7.23 -12.05
N ALA A 216 5.55 -7.98 -13.15
CA ALA A 216 5.12 -7.51 -14.45
C ALA A 216 3.63 -7.09 -14.47
N PRO A 217 2.67 -7.93 -14.00
CA PRO A 217 1.27 -7.53 -13.91
C PRO A 217 1.03 -6.29 -13.05
N SER A 218 1.84 -6.04 -12.00
CA SER A 218 1.69 -4.86 -11.16
C SER A 218 2.01 -3.54 -11.86
N LEU A 219 2.73 -3.61 -12.98
CA LEU A 219 3.13 -2.47 -13.82
C LEU A 219 2.23 -2.28 -15.04
N ASP A 220 1.20 -3.11 -15.25
CA ASP A 220 0.32 -3.10 -16.44
C ASP A 220 -0.37 -1.74 -16.72
N VAL A 221 -0.49 -0.89 -15.71
CA VAL A 221 -1.09 0.45 -15.81
C VAL A 221 -0.11 1.47 -16.41
N ALA A 222 1.19 1.18 -16.36
CA ALA A 222 2.22 2.07 -16.89
C ALA A 222 2.31 1.98 -18.42
N ASP A 223 2.47 3.12 -19.07
CA ASP A 223 2.66 3.22 -20.53
C ASP A 223 4.11 2.91 -20.94
N ALA A 224 5.05 3.18 -20.01
CA ALA A 224 6.46 2.82 -20.18
C ALA A 224 7.12 2.53 -18.83
N VAL A 225 8.07 1.58 -18.83
CA VAL A 225 8.83 1.18 -17.64
C VAL A 225 10.32 1.18 -17.94
N VAL A 226 11.11 1.89 -17.14
CA VAL A 226 12.56 1.80 -17.13
C VAL A 226 12.99 1.07 -15.86
N PHE A 227 13.50 -0.13 -16.04
CA PHE A 227 13.79 -1.05 -14.96
C PHE A 227 15.28 -1.01 -14.63
N LEU A 228 15.66 -0.66 -13.41
CA LEU A 228 17.03 -0.70 -12.96
C LEU A 228 17.40 -2.13 -12.56
N ALA A 229 17.90 -2.91 -13.52
CA ALA A 229 18.34 -4.28 -13.32
C ALA A 229 19.82 -4.32 -12.94
N ARG A 230 20.09 -4.44 -11.63
CA ARG A 230 21.46 -4.60 -11.16
C ARG A 230 21.96 -6.01 -11.44
N PRO A 231 23.27 -6.19 -11.74
CA PRO A 231 23.85 -7.50 -12.06
C PRO A 231 23.71 -8.55 -10.95
N GLU A 232 23.51 -8.10 -9.70
CA GLU A 232 23.41 -8.97 -8.52
C GLU A 232 22.01 -9.56 -8.30
N LEU A 233 21.03 -9.31 -9.18
CA LEU A 233 19.71 -9.93 -9.07
C LEU A 233 19.81 -11.42 -9.37
N PRO A 234 19.39 -12.30 -8.43
CA PRO A 234 19.51 -13.75 -8.60
C PRO A 234 18.41 -14.37 -9.51
N TRP A 235 17.56 -13.55 -10.09
CA TRP A 235 16.48 -13.95 -10.99
C TRP A 235 16.55 -13.19 -12.32
N ASP A 236 15.91 -13.73 -13.34
CA ASP A 236 15.94 -13.24 -14.72
C ASP A 236 15.06 -11.99 -14.88
N ALA A 237 15.70 -10.81 -14.81
CA ALA A 237 15.01 -9.53 -15.00
C ALA A 237 14.47 -9.37 -16.43
N ASP A 238 15.14 -9.93 -17.44
CA ASP A 238 14.71 -9.82 -18.84
C ASP A 238 13.39 -10.54 -19.07
N LYS A 239 13.17 -11.67 -18.39
CA LYS A 239 11.90 -12.40 -18.41
C LYS A 239 10.76 -11.55 -17.84
N VAL A 240 10.99 -10.86 -16.74
CA VAL A 240 9.99 -9.97 -16.13
C VAL A 240 9.71 -8.80 -17.06
N ILE A 241 10.74 -8.15 -17.60
CA ILE A 241 10.61 -7.02 -18.51
C ILE A 241 9.84 -7.40 -19.78
N ALA A 242 10.13 -8.57 -20.36
CA ALA A 242 9.43 -9.08 -21.54
C ALA A 242 7.93 -9.36 -21.27
N ALA A 243 7.54 -9.58 -20.02
CA ALA A 243 6.15 -9.80 -19.62
C ALA A 243 5.37 -8.51 -19.33
N ILE A 244 6.04 -7.34 -19.25
CA ILE A 244 5.37 -6.04 -19.05
C ILE A 244 4.66 -5.64 -20.34
N ARG A 245 3.41 -5.21 -20.27
CA ARG A 245 2.60 -4.84 -21.44
C ARG A 245 3.03 -3.54 -22.10
N GLY A 246 3.58 -2.59 -21.32
CA GLY A 246 4.05 -1.30 -21.83
C GLY A 246 5.42 -1.38 -22.53
N ASP A 247 5.91 -0.23 -23.00
CA ASP A 247 7.31 -0.11 -23.47
C ASP A 247 8.27 -0.27 -22.29
N ALA A 248 8.91 -1.43 -22.18
CA ALA A 248 9.74 -1.78 -21.03
C ALA A 248 11.17 -2.09 -21.44
N GLN A 249 12.14 -1.60 -20.65
CA GLN A 249 13.55 -1.85 -20.89
C GLN A 249 14.35 -1.84 -19.59
N ALA A 250 15.44 -2.60 -19.58
CA ALA A 250 16.42 -2.61 -18.52
C ALA A 250 17.52 -1.57 -18.73
N VAL A 251 18.03 -1.06 -17.61
CA VAL A 251 19.29 -0.29 -17.55
C VAL A 251 20.13 -0.79 -16.37
N ALA A 252 21.46 -0.68 -16.49
CA ALA A 252 22.37 -1.29 -15.53
C ALA A 252 22.66 -0.41 -14.30
N ASP A 253 22.54 0.89 -14.42
CA ASP A 253 22.90 1.85 -13.37
C ASP A 253 21.98 3.07 -13.34
N ALA A 254 22.15 3.91 -12.31
CA ALA A 254 21.33 5.08 -12.10
C ALA A 254 21.56 6.18 -13.15
N ASP A 255 22.77 6.32 -13.68
CA ASP A 255 23.07 7.32 -14.70
C ASP A 255 22.37 6.95 -16.01
N ALA A 256 22.42 5.68 -16.40
CA ALA A 256 21.68 5.16 -17.54
C ALA A 256 20.16 5.30 -17.35
N LEU A 257 19.64 5.07 -16.12
CA LEU A 257 18.23 5.29 -15.78
C LEU A 257 17.83 6.74 -16.04
N VAL A 258 18.60 7.69 -15.50
CA VAL A 258 18.34 9.13 -15.66
C VAL A 258 18.44 9.54 -17.13
N ALA A 259 19.47 9.09 -17.85
CA ALA A 259 19.64 9.38 -19.27
C ALA A 259 18.44 8.86 -20.09
N ARG A 260 17.97 7.65 -19.78
CA ARG A 260 16.84 7.05 -20.47
C ARG A 260 15.52 7.77 -20.16
N LEU A 261 15.27 8.11 -18.91
CA LEU A 261 14.07 8.88 -18.53
C LEU A 261 14.05 10.25 -19.22
N ARG A 262 15.19 10.94 -19.31
CA ARG A 262 15.29 12.21 -20.03
C ARG A 262 15.01 12.09 -21.53
N ALA A 263 15.43 10.99 -22.15
CA ALA A 263 15.17 10.73 -23.57
C ALA A 263 13.73 10.32 -23.85
N LEU A 264 13.06 9.69 -22.87
CA LEU A 264 11.74 9.13 -23.01
C LEU A 264 10.62 10.11 -22.65
N ALA A 265 10.83 10.93 -21.60
CA ALA A 265 9.80 11.79 -21.03
C ALA A 265 9.53 13.01 -21.93
N ARG A 266 8.26 13.40 -22.00
CA ARG A 266 7.74 14.51 -22.78
C ARG A 266 6.69 15.30 -22.01
N ALA A 267 6.39 16.50 -22.43
CA ALA A 267 5.37 17.33 -21.80
C ALA A 267 4.01 16.59 -21.72
N GLY A 268 3.40 16.63 -20.55
CA GLY A 268 2.17 15.89 -20.21
C GLY A 268 2.42 14.55 -19.53
N ASP A 269 3.67 14.05 -19.45
CA ASP A 269 3.97 12.79 -18.77
C ASP A 269 3.97 12.91 -17.24
N HIS A 270 3.60 11.82 -16.59
CA HIS A 270 3.73 11.58 -15.17
C HIS A 270 4.81 10.52 -14.92
N VAL A 271 5.94 10.93 -14.36
CA VAL A 271 7.07 10.03 -14.09
C VAL A 271 7.06 9.62 -12.62
N VAL A 272 6.95 8.31 -12.35
CA VAL A 272 6.94 7.77 -11.00
C VAL A 272 8.23 7.01 -10.75
N VAL A 273 9.01 7.46 -9.76
CA VAL A 273 10.22 6.76 -9.31
C VAL A 273 9.85 5.88 -8.13
N MET A 274 10.02 4.57 -8.28
CA MET A 274 9.69 3.55 -7.28
C MET A 274 10.95 2.84 -6.81
N SER A 275 11.38 3.13 -5.59
CA SER A 275 12.52 2.49 -4.94
C SER A 275 12.39 2.57 -3.43
N ASN A 276 12.85 1.58 -2.71
CA ASN A 276 12.89 1.55 -1.24
C ASN A 276 14.30 1.74 -0.66
N GLY A 277 15.22 2.32 -1.42
CA GLY A 277 16.59 2.59 -1.03
C GLY A 277 17.09 3.99 -1.30
#